data_8cbc9ffd7d32a0b19856c4bbb5e9004f
#
_entry.id   8cbc9ffd7d32a0b19856c4bbb5e9004f
#
_cell.length_a   1.000
_cell.length_b   1.000
_cell.length_c   1.000
_cell.angle_alpha   90.00
_cell.angle_beta   90.00
_cell.angle_gamma   90.00
#
_symmetry.space_group_name_H-M   'P 1'
#
loop_
_entity.id
_entity.type
_entity.pdbx_description
1 polymer ?
#
loop_
_entity_poly.entity_id
_entity_poly.type
_entity_poly.pdbx_seq_one_letter_code
_entity_poly.pdbx_strand_id
1 'polypeptide(L)'
;MSDFLKTMAKQSADRAAAAQLRPAELDLPVMPLSLGSFDVIAEIKNRSPSEGALASEALNRAEQAARYVEGGAAAISVLTEPTQFGGEIEHLAEVVNAVSPIPVMRKDFLVDPVQILQARAAGASGVLLIATMLSDAQMDEVLDQFKGYGKQPTAAQ
;
A
#
# COMPACT_ATOMS: atom_id res chain seq x y z
N MET A 1 1.66 -15.64 15.70
CA MET A 1 0.77 -14.72 14.96
C MET A 1 -0.54 -14.59 15.71
N SER A 2 -0.99 -13.38 16.00
CA SER A 2 -2.24 -13.11 16.70
C SER A 2 -3.47 -13.55 15.89
N ASP A 3 -4.62 -13.76 16.54
CA ASP A 3 -5.85 -14.14 15.84
C ASP A 3 -6.34 -13.03 14.89
N PHE A 4 -6.10 -11.78 15.26
CA PHE A 4 -6.34 -10.64 14.38
C PHE A 4 -5.56 -10.77 13.06
N LEU A 5 -4.26 -11.02 13.12
CA LEU A 5 -3.43 -11.17 11.92
C LEU A 5 -3.83 -12.40 11.08
N LYS A 6 -4.24 -13.50 11.72
CA LYS A 6 -4.76 -14.69 11.00
C LYS A 6 -6.03 -14.35 10.23
N THR A 7 -6.93 -13.59 10.84
CA THR A 7 -8.17 -13.13 10.19
C THR A 7 -7.86 -12.20 9.01
N MET A 8 -6.96 -11.25 9.21
CA MET A 8 -6.54 -10.34 8.14
C MET A 8 -5.87 -11.07 6.98
N ALA A 9 -5.00 -12.05 7.29
CA ALA A 9 -4.34 -12.88 6.26
C ALA A 9 -5.35 -13.66 5.43
N LYS A 10 -6.34 -14.28 6.07
CA LYS A 10 -7.40 -15.02 5.36
C LYS A 10 -8.21 -14.11 4.46
N GLN A 11 -8.71 -13.00 4.97
CA GLN A 11 -9.47 -12.03 4.18
C GLN A 11 -8.66 -11.45 3.02
N SER A 12 -7.37 -11.24 3.24
CA SER A 12 -6.45 -10.78 2.21
C SER A 12 -6.26 -11.82 1.11
N ALA A 13 -6.11 -13.08 1.46
CA ALA A 13 -6.04 -14.18 0.50
C ALA A 13 -7.33 -14.31 -0.33
N ASP A 14 -8.50 -14.17 0.31
CA ASP A 14 -9.79 -14.19 -0.39
C ASP A 14 -9.90 -13.03 -1.41
N ARG A 15 -9.43 -11.83 -1.07
CA ARG A 15 -9.35 -10.69 -1.98
C ARG A 15 -8.36 -10.92 -3.12
N ALA A 16 -7.20 -11.53 -2.82
CA ALA A 16 -6.19 -11.86 -3.83
C ALA A 16 -6.73 -12.85 -4.87
N ALA A 17 -7.47 -13.88 -4.42
CA ALA A 17 -8.08 -14.86 -5.30
C ALA A 17 -9.13 -14.26 -6.25
N ALA A 18 -9.78 -13.17 -5.87
CA ALA A 18 -10.75 -12.43 -6.67
C ALA A 18 -10.13 -11.33 -7.54
N ALA A 19 -8.82 -11.10 -7.43
CA ALA A 19 -8.13 -10.01 -8.12
C ALA A 19 -8.16 -10.17 -9.65
N GLN A 20 -8.45 -9.08 -10.35
CA GLN A 20 -8.35 -8.97 -11.80
C GLN A 20 -7.34 -7.87 -12.14
N LEU A 21 -6.42 -8.17 -13.06
CA LEU A 21 -5.39 -7.26 -13.53
C LEU A 21 -5.47 -7.11 -15.04
N ARG A 22 -5.28 -5.89 -15.50
CA ARG A 22 -5.10 -5.59 -16.92
C ARG A 22 -3.60 -5.42 -17.20
N PRO A 23 -3.01 -6.22 -18.11
CA PRO A 23 -1.56 -6.16 -18.37
C PRO A 23 -1.05 -4.76 -18.69
N ALA A 24 -1.82 -3.96 -19.41
CA ALA A 24 -1.42 -2.59 -19.78
C ALA A 24 -1.23 -1.66 -18.56
N GLU A 25 -1.88 -1.93 -17.43
CA GLU A 25 -1.71 -1.14 -16.20
C GLU A 25 -0.34 -1.37 -15.54
N LEU A 26 0.31 -2.49 -15.84
CA LEU A 26 1.61 -2.85 -15.29
C LEU A 26 2.77 -2.10 -15.99
N ASP A 27 2.52 -1.53 -17.15
CA ASP A 27 3.50 -0.78 -17.94
C ASP A 27 3.53 0.72 -17.57
N LEU A 28 2.62 1.17 -16.73
CA LEU A 28 2.58 2.57 -16.29
C LEU A 28 3.84 2.94 -15.49
N PRO A 29 4.39 4.15 -15.69
CA PRO A 29 5.53 4.60 -14.91
C PRO A 29 5.16 4.75 -13.44
N VAL A 30 6.10 4.42 -12.55
CA VAL A 30 5.97 4.66 -11.11
C VAL A 30 7.13 5.48 -10.60
N MET A 31 6.85 6.31 -9.58
CA MET A 31 7.88 7.08 -8.91
C MET A 31 8.75 6.16 -8.04
N PRO A 32 10.09 6.27 -8.09
CA PRO A 32 10.94 5.49 -7.21
C PRO A 32 10.73 5.92 -5.76
N LEU A 33 10.63 4.93 -4.87
CA LEU A 33 10.67 5.17 -3.43
C LEU A 33 12.12 5.28 -2.99
N SER A 34 12.54 6.48 -2.61
CA SER A 34 13.87 6.74 -2.08
C SER A 34 13.74 7.57 -0.81
N LEU A 35 14.25 7.04 0.29
CA LEU A 35 14.25 7.70 1.59
C LEU A 35 15.66 8.08 1.98
N GLY A 36 15.83 9.25 2.59
CA GLY A 36 17.08 9.75 3.14
C GLY A 36 17.38 9.17 4.52
N SER A 37 18.32 9.79 5.22
CA SER A 37 18.70 9.39 6.58
C SER A 37 17.63 9.70 7.64
N PHE A 38 16.77 10.67 7.37
CA PHE A 38 15.63 11.03 8.22
C PHE A 38 14.52 11.61 7.34
N ASP A 39 13.41 10.89 7.25
CA ASP A 39 12.26 11.27 6.44
C ASP A 39 10.95 10.92 7.15
N VAL A 40 9.86 11.51 6.69
CA VAL A 40 8.51 11.25 7.17
C VAL A 40 7.72 10.54 6.09
N ILE A 41 7.14 9.39 6.45
CA ILE A 41 6.09 8.72 5.67
C ILE A 41 4.76 9.06 6.36
N ALA A 42 3.91 9.82 5.69
CA ALA A 42 2.61 10.19 6.22
C ALA A 42 1.55 9.18 5.79
N GLU A 43 0.64 8.83 6.72
CA GLU A 43 -0.35 7.78 6.49
C GLU A 43 -1.74 8.35 6.26
N ILE A 44 -2.44 7.80 5.26
CA ILE A 44 -3.86 8.04 5.00
C ILE A 44 -4.65 6.78 5.33
N LYS A 45 -5.61 6.91 6.23
CA LYS A 45 -6.57 5.87 6.61
C LYS A 45 -7.93 6.48 6.93
N ASN A 46 -9.00 5.77 6.61
CA ASN A 46 -10.37 6.27 6.86
C ASN A 46 -10.82 5.99 8.30
N ARG A 47 -10.40 4.85 8.85
CA ARG A 47 -10.70 4.44 10.23
C ARG A 47 -9.64 3.50 10.77
N SER A 48 -9.67 3.24 12.06
CA SER A 48 -8.86 2.20 12.68
C SER A 48 -9.68 1.41 13.71
N PRO A 49 -9.29 0.17 14.03
CA PRO A 49 -9.97 -0.64 15.07
C PRO A 49 -9.97 0.02 16.45
N SER A 50 -8.95 0.81 16.77
CA SER A 50 -8.78 1.46 18.07
C SER A 50 -9.44 2.83 18.18
N GLU A 51 -9.62 3.54 17.08
CA GLU A 51 -10.02 4.97 17.07
C GLU A 51 -11.35 5.22 16.36
N GLY A 52 -11.88 4.19 15.66
CA GLY A 52 -13.11 4.34 14.86
C GLY A 52 -12.88 5.15 13.58
N ALA A 53 -13.89 5.93 13.18
CA ALA A 53 -13.80 6.78 12.00
C ALA A 53 -12.87 7.97 12.23
N LEU A 54 -11.85 8.11 11.38
CA LEU A 54 -10.83 9.15 11.45
C LEU A 54 -11.01 10.22 10.36
N ALA A 55 -11.65 9.84 9.24
CA ALA A 55 -11.94 10.78 8.18
C ALA A 55 -12.97 11.80 8.65
N SER A 56 -12.60 13.07 8.67
CA SER A 56 -13.58 14.15 8.78
C SER A 56 -14.32 14.27 7.45
N GLU A 57 -15.61 14.48 7.49
CA GLU A 57 -16.43 14.76 6.29
C GLU A 57 -15.93 16.00 5.51
N ALA A 58 -15.10 16.83 6.13
CA ALA A 58 -14.63 18.10 5.59
C ALA A 58 -13.33 18.02 4.78
N LEU A 59 -12.57 16.93 4.87
CA LEU A 59 -11.27 16.81 4.17
C LEU A 59 -11.25 15.54 3.35
N ASN A 60 -11.20 15.70 2.03
CA ASN A 60 -11.06 14.56 1.15
C ASN A 60 -9.62 14.02 1.18
N ARG A 61 -9.43 12.79 0.72
CA ARG A 61 -8.17 12.05 0.76
C ARG A 61 -7.07 12.72 -0.07
N ALA A 62 -7.41 13.25 -1.23
CA ALA A 62 -6.48 13.96 -2.10
C ALA A 62 -5.97 15.25 -1.46
N GLU A 63 -6.85 16.01 -0.84
CA GLU A 63 -6.48 17.23 -0.09
C GLU A 63 -5.61 16.90 1.13
N GLN A 64 -5.92 15.84 1.86
CA GLN A 64 -5.11 15.40 2.99
C GLN A 64 -3.70 15.01 2.54
N ALA A 65 -3.58 14.25 1.45
CA ALA A 65 -2.30 13.87 0.88
C ALA A 65 -1.48 15.10 0.45
N ALA A 66 -2.11 16.05 -0.24
CA ALA A 66 -1.46 17.29 -0.64
C ALA A 66 -0.91 18.08 0.56
N ARG A 67 -1.67 18.20 1.64
CA ARG A 67 -1.22 18.85 2.87
C ARG A 67 -0.04 18.15 3.54
N TYR A 68 0.01 16.82 3.51
CA TYR A 68 1.15 16.06 3.99
C TYR A 68 2.42 16.33 3.18
N VAL A 69 2.28 16.43 1.85
CA VAL A 69 3.38 16.81 0.95
C VAL A 69 3.86 18.23 1.22
N GLU A 70 2.96 19.19 1.38
CA GLU A 70 3.29 20.57 1.77
C GLU A 70 4.03 20.62 3.12
N GLY A 71 3.68 19.72 4.04
CA GLY A 71 4.36 19.55 5.33
C GLY A 71 5.71 18.85 5.26
N GLY A 72 6.15 18.40 4.08
CA GLY A 72 7.46 17.80 3.87
C GLY A 72 7.48 16.26 3.93
N ALA A 73 6.34 15.59 3.78
CA ALA A 73 6.33 14.13 3.68
C ALA A 73 7.11 13.66 2.46
N ALA A 74 8.05 12.73 2.66
CA ALA A 74 8.86 12.14 1.59
C ALA A 74 8.12 11.04 0.83
N ALA A 75 7.13 10.42 1.46
CA ALA A 75 6.24 9.42 0.88
C ALA A 75 4.89 9.43 1.60
N ILE A 76 3.86 8.94 0.91
CA ILE A 76 2.52 8.74 1.48
C ILE A 76 2.23 7.24 1.56
N SER A 77 1.74 6.78 2.69
CA SER A 77 1.24 5.41 2.91
C SER A 77 -0.28 5.42 2.90
N VAL A 78 -0.90 4.54 2.10
CA VAL A 78 -2.36 4.48 1.95
C VAL A 78 -2.89 3.11 2.38
N LEU A 79 -3.78 3.10 3.36
CA LEU A 79 -4.51 1.91 3.80
C LEU A 79 -5.51 1.50 2.72
N THR A 80 -5.39 0.24 2.24
CA THR A 80 -6.32 -0.35 1.26
C THR A 80 -7.13 -1.52 1.84
N GLU A 81 -6.98 -1.83 3.11
CA GLU A 81 -7.73 -2.90 3.78
C GLU A 81 -9.18 -2.44 4.06
N PRO A 82 -10.20 -3.18 3.56
CA PRO A 82 -11.59 -2.68 3.56
C PRO A 82 -12.32 -2.92 4.88
N THR A 83 -12.08 -4.04 5.56
CA THR A 83 -12.95 -4.49 6.67
C THR A 83 -12.71 -3.74 7.97
N GLN A 84 -11.45 -3.48 8.31
CA GLN A 84 -11.04 -2.84 9.56
C GLN A 84 -10.66 -1.36 9.37
N PHE A 85 -10.13 -1.01 8.20
CA PHE A 85 -9.60 0.33 7.92
C PHE A 85 -10.44 1.12 6.92
N GLY A 86 -11.45 0.50 6.31
CA GLY A 86 -12.34 1.16 5.34
C GLY A 86 -11.61 1.62 4.07
N GLY A 87 -10.51 0.93 3.72
CA GLY A 87 -9.71 1.24 2.55
C GLY A 87 -10.18 0.50 1.29
N GLU A 88 -9.73 0.97 0.15
CA GLU A 88 -9.95 0.38 -1.17
C GLU A 88 -8.72 0.59 -2.04
N ILE A 89 -8.52 -0.25 -3.06
CA ILE A 89 -7.38 -0.08 -3.97
C ILE A 89 -7.48 1.23 -4.79
N GLU A 90 -8.69 1.68 -5.06
CA GLU A 90 -8.99 2.93 -5.74
C GLU A 90 -8.49 4.15 -4.96
N HIS A 91 -8.50 4.08 -3.62
CA HIS A 91 -7.93 5.13 -2.76
C HIS A 91 -6.43 5.32 -2.99
N LEU A 92 -5.71 4.22 -3.25
CA LEU A 92 -4.29 4.26 -3.59
C LEU A 92 -4.06 5.02 -4.90
N ALA A 93 -4.81 4.69 -5.96
CA ALA A 93 -4.72 5.35 -7.26
C ALA A 93 -5.09 6.84 -7.18
N GLU A 94 -6.12 7.19 -6.40
CA GLU A 94 -6.52 8.58 -6.14
C GLU A 94 -5.37 9.40 -5.55
N VAL A 95 -4.71 8.86 -4.52
CA VAL A 95 -3.60 9.55 -3.86
C VAL A 95 -2.37 9.64 -4.78
N VAL A 96 -2.03 8.57 -5.51
CA VAL A 96 -0.95 8.59 -6.51
C VAL A 96 -1.13 9.74 -7.49
N ASN A 97 -2.34 9.90 -8.04
CA ASN A 97 -2.65 10.97 -8.98
C ASN A 97 -2.58 12.35 -8.34
N ALA A 98 -2.99 12.48 -7.08
CA ALA A 98 -3.06 13.77 -6.40
C ALA A 98 -1.68 14.33 -6.01
N VAL A 99 -0.71 13.46 -5.70
CA VAL A 99 0.58 13.89 -5.13
C VAL A 99 1.80 13.64 -6.03
N SER A 100 1.60 13.13 -7.25
CA SER A 100 2.72 12.95 -8.18
C SER A 100 3.57 14.24 -8.28
N PRO A 101 4.91 14.17 -8.18
CA PRO A 101 5.78 12.98 -8.27
C PRO A 101 6.16 12.34 -6.92
N ILE A 102 5.47 12.64 -5.84
CA ILE A 102 5.78 12.05 -4.52
C ILE A 102 5.43 10.56 -4.54
N PRO A 103 6.33 9.68 -4.06
CA PRO A 103 6.07 8.25 -4.02
C PRO A 103 4.96 7.90 -3.03
N VAL A 104 4.10 6.96 -3.44
CA VAL A 104 3.00 6.45 -2.62
C VAL A 104 3.17 4.94 -2.45
N MET A 105 2.94 4.45 -1.25
CA MET A 105 3.03 3.03 -0.95
C MET A 105 1.68 2.46 -0.50
N ARG A 106 1.43 1.20 -0.85
CA ARG A 106 0.29 0.43 -0.38
C ARG A 106 0.54 -0.11 1.01
N LYS A 107 -0.38 0.15 1.93
CA LYS A 107 -0.43 -0.47 3.25
C LYS A 107 -1.66 -1.35 3.37
N ASP A 108 -1.42 -2.64 3.53
CA ASP A 108 -2.44 -3.67 3.64
C ASP A 108 -1.81 -4.92 4.27
N PHE A 109 -2.58 -5.96 4.49
CA PHE A 109 -2.12 -7.26 4.98
C PHE A 109 -1.82 -8.18 3.78
N LEU A 110 -0.75 -7.92 3.06
CA LEU A 110 -0.45 -8.59 1.79
C LEU A 110 0.09 -10.00 2.03
N VAL A 111 -0.44 -10.99 1.32
CA VAL A 111 -0.08 -12.42 1.44
C VAL A 111 0.13 -13.12 0.11
N ASP A 112 -0.14 -12.47 -1.03
CA ASP A 112 -0.12 -13.06 -2.36
C ASP A 112 0.58 -12.14 -3.37
N PRO A 113 1.41 -12.68 -4.28
CA PRO A 113 2.10 -11.91 -5.32
C PRO A 113 1.18 -11.05 -6.19
N VAL A 114 -0.05 -11.48 -6.46
CA VAL A 114 -1.01 -10.70 -7.27
C VAL A 114 -1.30 -9.33 -6.65
N GLN A 115 -1.21 -9.21 -5.33
CA GLN A 115 -1.45 -7.95 -4.62
C GLN A 115 -0.32 -6.94 -4.84
N ILE A 116 0.90 -7.40 -5.14
CA ILE A 116 2.00 -6.55 -5.59
C ILE A 116 1.69 -5.97 -6.97
N LEU A 117 1.17 -6.79 -7.86
CA LEU A 117 0.74 -6.35 -9.20
C LEU A 117 -0.40 -5.34 -9.13
N GLN A 118 -1.38 -5.56 -8.25
CA GLN A 118 -2.44 -4.58 -8.01
C GLN A 118 -1.89 -3.23 -7.53
N ALA A 119 -0.96 -3.24 -6.58
CA ALA A 119 -0.32 -2.03 -6.10
C ALA A 119 0.43 -1.31 -7.24
N ARG A 120 1.17 -2.07 -8.05
CA ARG A 120 1.88 -1.57 -9.22
C ARG A 120 0.92 -0.95 -10.24
N ALA A 121 -0.17 -1.62 -10.56
CA ALA A 121 -1.20 -1.14 -11.50
C ALA A 121 -1.87 0.15 -11.00
N ALA A 122 -2.05 0.31 -9.69
CA ALA A 122 -2.55 1.54 -9.08
C ALA A 122 -1.51 2.68 -9.03
N GLY A 123 -0.28 2.44 -9.47
CA GLY A 123 0.79 3.44 -9.51
C GLY A 123 1.63 3.53 -8.24
N ALA A 124 1.49 2.60 -7.31
CA ALA A 124 2.29 2.59 -6.09
C ALA A 124 3.78 2.40 -6.36
N SER A 125 4.60 3.10 -5.59
CA SER A 125 6.06 3.00 -5.62
C SER A 125 6.61 1.87 -4.74
N GLY A 126 5.79 1.34 -3.84
CA GLY A 126 6.15 0.29 -2.91
C GLY A 126 4.97 -0.28 -2.16
N VAL A 127 5.23 -1.29 -1.34
CA VAL A 127 4.26 -1.95 -0.48
C VAL A 127 4.85 -2.21 0.90
N LEU A 128 4.00 -2.35 1.90
CA LEU A 128 4.38 -2.85 3.22
C LEU A 128 4.12 -4.36 3.28
N LEU A 129 5.11 -5.12 3.76
CA LEU A 129 4.96 -6.54 4.07
C LEU A 129 5.09 -6.76 5.58
N ILE A 130 4.23 -7.59 6.14
CA ILE A 130 4.28 -7.98 7.54
C ILE A 130 4.89 -9.38 7.62
N ALA A 131 6.16 -9.47 7.97
CA ALA A 131 6.95 -10.69 7.90
C ALA A 131 6.33 -11.87 8.68
N THR A 132 5.70 -11.61 9.82
CA THR A 132 5.06 -12.67 10.62
C THR A 132 3.81 -13.29 9.99
N MET A 133 3.29 -12.70 8.91
CA MET A 133 2.14 -13.21 8.16
C MET A 133 2.50 -14.10 6.98
N LEU A 134 3.78 -14.13 6.61
CA LEU A 134 4.28 -14.81 5.42
C LEU A 134 5.20 -15.95 5.85
N SER A 135 5.04 -17.13 5.25
CA SER A 135 6.07 -18.15 5.28
C SER A 135 7.28 -17.72 4.45
N ASP A 136 8.43 -18.36 4.64
CA ASP A 136 9.63 -18.05 3.85
C ASP A 136 9.36 -18.19 2.33
N ALA A 137 8.66 -19.25 1.94
CA ALA A 137 8.27 -19.47 0.54
C ALA A 137 7.37 -18.36 -0.01
N GLN A 138 6.36 -17.92 0.75
CA GLN A 138 5.50 -16.81 0.35
C GLN A 138 6.28 -15.48 0.27
N MET A 139 7.20 -15.25 1.20
CA MET A 139 8.05 -14.07 1.16
C MET A 139 8.91 -14.06 -0.11
N ASP A 140 9.52 -15.19 -0.45
CA ASP A 140 10.33 -15.33 -1.66
C ASP A 140 9.49 -15.06 -2.93
N GLU A 141 8.29 -15.63 -3.02
CA GLU A 141 7.38 -15.41 -4.15
C GLU A 141 6.99 -13.93 -4.31
N VAL A 142 6.65 -13.26 -3.21
CA VAL A 142 6.29 -11.84 -3.21
C VAL A 142 7.49 -10.97 -3.61
N LEU A 143 8.68 -11.26 -3.08
CA LEU A 143 9.90 -10.53 -3.40
C LEU A 143 10.35 -10.75 -4.84
N ASP A 144 10.21 -11.95 -5.38
CA ASP A 144 10.53 -12.24 -6.78
C ASP A 144 9.58 -11.52 -7.73
N GLN A 145 8.30 -11.45 -7.40
CA GLN A 145 7.34 -10.66 -8.15
C GLN A 145 7.72 -9.17 -8.15
N PHE A 146 8.17 -8.65 -7.01
CA PHE A 146 8.62 -7.26 -6.89
C PHE A 146 9.87 -6.99 -7.73
N LYS A 147 10.88 -7.88 -7.67
CA LYS A 147 12.12 -7.78 -8.45
C LYS A 147 11.87 -7.80 -9.96
N GLY A 148 10.90 -8.59 -10.43
CA GLY A 148 10.54 -8.70 -11.83
C GLY A 148 10.19 -7.35 -12.49
N TYR A 149 9.88 -6.33 -11.71
CA TYR A 149 9.62 -4.97 -12.17
C TYR A 149 10.79 -3.98 -11.97
N GLY A 150 12.02 -4.49 -11.80
CA GLY A 150 13.24 -3.69 -11.77
C GLY A 150 13.46 -2.88 -10.50
N LYS A 151 12.77 -3.20 -9.41
CA LYS A 151 12.92 -2.53 -8.12
C LYS A 151 13.64 -3.44 -7.13
N GLN A 152 14.66 -2.90 -6.48
CA GLN A 152 15.29 -3.58 -5.34
C GLN A 152 14.40 -3.40 -4.11
N PRO A 153 14.08 -4.48 -3.38
CA PRO A 153 13.41 -4.33 -2.10
C PRO A 153 14.34 -3.56 -1.14
N THR A 154 13.87 -2.44 -0.65
CA THR A 154 14.48 -1.84 0.54
C THR A 154 13.89 -2.57 1.75
N ALA A 155 14.72 -3.18 2.57
CA ALA A 155 14.26 -3.75 3.82
C ALA A 155 13.65 -2.63 4.67
N ALA A 156 12.33 -2.58 4.73
CA ALA A 156 11.65 -1.87 5.78
C ALA A 156 11.79 -2.73 7.04
N GLN A 157 12.56 -2.25 7.97
CA GLN A 157 12.70 -2.80 9.31
C GLN A 157 11.41 -2.59 10.10
#